data_5ca8adb2ad3459a81cfa53574a44791d
#
_entry.id   5ca8adb2ad3459a81cfa53574a44791d
#
_cell.length_a   1.000
_cell.length_b   1.000
_cell.length_c   1.000
_cell.angle_alpha   90.00
_cell.angle_beta   90.00
_cell.angle_gamma   90.00
#
_symmetry.space_group_name_H-M   'P 1'
#
loop_
_entity.id
_entity.type
_entity.pdbx_description
1 polymer ?
#
loop_
_entity_poly.entity_id
_entity_poly.type
_entity_poly.pdbx_seq_one_letter_code
_entity_poly.pdbx_strand_id
1 'polypeptide(L)'
;MDSGMMESWNNGKSEIVMAKKITIIGVPMDLGAGRRGVDMGPSVIRIAGLNAAATRLGYEVVDTGNINVKPPEAISRSNLRAHYLPEIAAACQNLATAVEDSLEKEAIPVVLGGDHSIAMGSAAGVASFFKKKNEKIGIIWLDAHTDINTPDTTPSGNVHGMPLAALLGHGAKEFTHIAGFSPKVLPENTAILGARSVDPGEIDLIRHLGIRVFTMSEIDERGIGTVIEEAIEIASNNTRGFHATLDMDFLDPFYAPGVGTREMGGATYRETHLAMEKIADSGKMLSVEVTEVNPLYDTANQTAQYAVEFILSSLGKKIM
;
A
#
# COMPACT_ATOMS: atom_id res chain seq x y z
N MET A 1 6.92 -20.12 29.85
CA MET A 1 6.11 -18.92 29.76
C MET A 1 5.24 -19.14 28.53
N ASP A 2 3.96 -19.24 28.75
CA ASP A 2 3.00 -19.90 27.85
C ASP A 2 2.85 -19.20 26.50
N SER A 3 3.14 -19.93 25.44
CA SER A 3 2.71 -19.63 24.09
C SER A 3 1.22 -19.91 24.00
N GLY A 4 0.38 -18.86 23.87
CA GLY A 4 -1.06 -18.96 23.81
C GLY A 4 -1.54 -19.84 22.66
N MET A 5 -1.88 -21.09 22.95
CA MET A 5 -2.66 -21.97 22.11
C MET A 5 -4.13 -21.68 22.33
N MET A 6 -4.83 -21.21 21.29
CA MET A 6 -6.30 -21.21 21.27
C MET A 6 -6.77 -22.56 20.76
N GLU A 7 -7.45 -23.34 21.63
CA GLU A 7 -8.15 -24.57 21.21
C GLU A 7 -9.54 -24.22 20.69
N SER A 8 -9.81 -24.53 19.45
CA SER A 8 -11.19 -24.58 18.93
C SER A 8 -11.65 -26.02 18.89
N TRP A 9 -12.72 -26.35 19.61
CA TRP A 9 -13.34 -27.68 19.62
C TRP A 9 -14.29 -27.84 18.44
N ASN A 10 -13.91 -28.65 17.45
CA ASN A 10 -14.85 -29.23 16.51
C ASN A 10 -14.44 -30.69 16.21
N ASN A 11 -15.30 -31.65 16.55
CA ASN A 11 -15.22 -33.09 16.23
C ASN A 11 -13.95 -33.87 16.66
N GLY A 12 -13.46 -33.66 17.87
CA GLY A 12 -12.52 -34.62 18.49
C GLY A 12 -11.09 -34.66 17.93
N LYS A 13 -10.71 -33.72 17.06
CA LYS A 13 -9.33 -33.48 16.66
C LYS A 13 -9.00 -32.02 16.94
N SER A 14 -8.09 -31.77 17.86
CA SER A 14 -7.49 -30.43 18.01
C SER A 14 -6.60 -30.18 16.81
N GLU A 15 -7.07 -29.45 15.81
CA GLU A 15 -6.19 -28.83 14.82
C GLU A 15 -5.46 -27.68 15.54
N ILE A 16 -4.14 -27.79 15.67
CA ILE A 16 -3.30 -26.66 16.07
C ILE A 16 -3.36 -25.69 14.92
N VAL A 17 -4.25 -24.70 15.00
CA VAL A 17 -4.27 -23.57 14.07
C VAL A 17 -3.06 -22.72 14.44
N MET A 18 -1.99 -22.82 13.67
CA MET A 18 -0.85 -21.89 13.79
C MET A 18 -1.38 -20.48 13.64
N ALA A 19 -1.09 -19.61 14.60
CA ALA A 19 -1.49 -18.20 14.54
C ALA A 19 -0.91 -17.59 13.26
N LYS A 20 -1.77 -16.94 12.47
CA LYS A 20 -1.31 -16.16 11.31
C LYS A 20 -0.36 -15.07 11.82
N LYS A 21 0.74 -14.84 11.13
CA LYS A 21 1.78 -13.90 11.52
C LYS A 21 1.77 -12.65 10.65
N ILE A 22 1.93 -11.49 11.27
CA ILE A 22 2.16 -10.24 10.55
C ILE A 22 3.43 -9.55 11.03
N THR A 23 4.08 -8.83 10.11
CA THR A 23 5.20 -7.94 10.44
C THR A 23 4.79 -6.51 10.13
N ILE A 24 4.77 -5.65 11.13
CA ILE A 24 4.50 -4.21 10.97
C ILE A 24 5.82 -3.49 10.70
N ILE A 25 5.87 -2.75 9.60
CA ILE A 25 7.05 -1.99 9.15
C ILE A 25 6.63 -0.54 8.92
N GLY A 26 7.16 0.41 9.68
CA GLY A 26 6.88 1.83 9.49
C GLY A 26 7.87 2.48 8.53
N VAL A 27 7.41 3.42 7.71
CA VAL A 27 8.26 4.21 6.79
C VAL A 27 7.89 5.69 6.91
N PRO A 28 8.58 6.46 7.77
CA PRO A 28 8.28 7.86 8.01
C PRO A 28 8.83 8.73 6.87
N MET A 29 8.27 8.58 5.66
CA MET A 29 8.67 9.25 4.43
C MET A 29 7.73 10.43 4.15
N ASP A 30 8.29 11.62 3.91
CA ASP A 30 7.57 12.75 3.31
C ASP A 30 8.42 13.52 2.27
N LEU A 31 9.48 12.86 1.80
CA LEU A 31 10.39 13.41 0.80
C LEU A 31 9.76 13.45 -0.60
N GLY A 32 8.88 12.50 -0.91
CA GLY A 32 8.19 12.42 -2.19
C GLY A 32 6.99 13.35 -2.30
N ALA A 33 6.47 13.85 -1.19
CA ALA A 33 5.31 14.72 -1.14
C ALA A 33 5.67 16.22 -1.26
N GLY A 34 4.72 17.03 -1.72
CA GLY A 34 4.83 18.49 -1.71
C GLY A 34 4.47 19.13 -0.37
N ARG A 35 3.93 18.35 0.58
CA ARG A 35 3.48 18.80 1.90
C ARG A 35 4.10 17.94 2.98
N ARG A 36 4.43 18.58 4.11
CA ARG A 36 5.01 17.92 5.28
C ARG A 36 3.91 17.25 6.13
N GLY A 37 4.30 16.24 6.90
CA GLY A 37 3.52 15.68 7.98
C GLY A 37 3.11 14.22 7.81
N VAL A 38 3.16 13.65 6.62
CA VAL A 38 2.87 12.21 6.39
C VAL A 38 3.96 11.29 6.97
N ASP A 39 5.14 11.82 7.27
CA ASP A 39 6.19 11.12 8.02
C ASP A 39 5.75 10.69 9.42
N MET A 40 4.74 11.36 10.00
CA MET A 40 4.10 10.97 11.26
C MET A 40 3.10 9.82 11.11
N GLY A 41 2.69 9.45 9.88
CA GLY A 41 1.71 8.40 9.60
C GLY A 41 1.94 7.11 10.35
N PRO A 42 3.14 6.49 10.30
CA PRO A 42 3.42 5.26 11.02
C PRO A 42 3.19 5.36 12.54
N SER A 43 3.52 6.50 13.13
CA SER A 43 3.36 6.74 14.56
C SER A 43 1.89 6.88 14.97
N VAL A 44 1.11 7.66 14.23
CA VAL A 44 -0.31 7.90 14.57
C VAL A 44 -1.19 6.67 14.33
N ILE A 45 -0.85 5.81 13.35
CA ILE A 45 -1.51 4.52 13.14
C ILE A 45 -1.21 3.56 14.29
N ARG A 46 0.03 3.51 14.79
CA ARG A 46 0.37 2.73 16.01
C ARG A 46 -0.36 3.24 17.24
N ILE A 47 -0.43 4.56 17.43
CA ILE A 47 -1.19 5.21 18.51
C ILE A 47 -2.68 4.87 18.42
N ALA A 48 -3.24 4.76 17.20
CA ALA A 48 -4.60 4.31 16.97
C ALA A 48 -4.84 2.82 17.34
N GLY A 49 -3.78 2.08 17.71
CA GLY A 49 -3.88 0.79 18.38
C GLY A 49 -3.81 -0.44 17.46
N LEU A 50 -3.19 -0.35 16.30
CA LEU A 50 -3.08 -1.43 15.31
C LEU A 50 -2.55 -2.73 15.94
N ASN A 51 -1.42 -2.67 16.69
CA ASN A 51 -0.78 -3.86 17.26
C ASN A 51 -1.74 -4.64 18.17
N ALA A 52 -2.39 -3.95 19.10
CA ALA A 52 -3.34 -4.57 20.01
C ALA A 52 -4.58 -5.11 19.31
N ALA A 53 -5.06 -4.41 18.27
CA ALA A 53 -6.23 -4.82 17.51
C ALA A 53 -5.95 -6.06 16.65
N ALA A 54 -4.79 -6.13 15.99
CA ALA A 54 -4.37 -7.30 15.22
C ALA A 54 -4.11 -8.54 16.14
N THR A 55 -3.54 -8.32 17.32
CA THR A 55 -3.39 -9.40 18.31
C THR A 55 -4.76 -9.94 18.75
N ARG A 56 -5.74 -9.08 19.01
CA ARG A 56 -7.11 -9.52 19.32
C ARG A 56 -7.80 -10.27 18.17
N LEU A 57 -7.40 -9.98 16.94
CA LEU A 57 -7.88 -10.70 15.73
C LEU A 57 -7.21 -12.09 15.57
N GLY A 58 -6.28 -12.44 16.46
CA GLY A 58 -5.60 -13.75 16.48
C GLY A 58 -4.27 -13.80 15.72
N TYR A 59 -3.68 -12.65 15.36
CA TYR A 59 -2.37 -12.62 14.74
C TYR A 59 -1.23 -12.59 15.75
N GLU A 60 -0.14 -13.29 15.44
CA GLU A 60 1.18 -13.02 16.03
C GLU A 60 1.71 -11.75 15.39
N VAL A 61 1.92 -10.71 16.18
CA VAL A 61 2.34 -9.38 15.69
C VAL A 61 3.79 -9.12 16.03
N VAL A 62 4.60 -8.89 15.00
CA VAL A 62 6.00 -8.43 15.16
C VAL A 62 6.08 -7.02 14.58
N ASP A 63 6.31 -6.03 15.43
CA ASP A 63 6.57 -4.65 14.99
C ASP A 63 8.08 -4.41 14.93
N THR A 64 8.62 -4.17 13.74
CA THR A 64 10.07 -3.97 13.52
C THR A 64 10.49 -2.50 13.67
N GLY A 65 9.56 -1.62 14.02
CA GLY A 65 9.82 -0.19 14.09
C GLY A 65 9.79 0.46 12.70
N ASN A 66 10.67 1.45 12.51
CA ASN A 66 10.68 2.24 11.28
C ASN A 66 11.96 2.04 10.47
N ILE A 67 11.81 2.06 9.14
CA ILE A 67 12.90 2.26 8.21
C ILE A 67 13.53 3.64 8.47
N ASN A 68 14.85 3.73 8.39
CA ASN A 68 15.54 5.00 8.58
C ASN A 68 15.36 5.90 7.36
N VAL A 69 14.71 7.03 7.54
CA VAL A 69 14.51 8.10 6.54
C VAL A 69 15.11 9.38 7.08
N LYS A 70 15.93 10.05 6.28
CA LYS A 70 16.50 11.35 6.68
C LYS A 70 15.43 12.44 6.57
N PRO A 71 15.36 13.36 7.53
CA PRO A 71 14.43 14.49 7.41
C PRO A 71 14.89 15.45 6.30
N PRO A 72 13.98 16.08 5.56
CA PRO A 72 14.33 16.94 4.42
C PRO A 72 15.20 18.14 4.80
N GLU A 73 15.16 18.60 6.05
CA GLU A 73 16.01 19.68 6.58
C GLU A 73 17.50 19.29 6.63
N ALA A 74 17.82 18.00 6.64
CA ALA A 74 19.18 17.48 6.69
C ALA A 74 19.77 17.16 5.31
N ILE A 75 19.03 17.40 4.22
CA ILE A 75 19.41 17.03 2.85
C ILE A 75 19.11 18.16 1.87
N SER A 76 19.78 18.14 0.72
CA SER A 76 19.57 19.14 -0.34
C SER A 76 18.65 18.59 -1.42
N ARG A 77 17.67 19.37 -1.82
CA ARG A 77 16.79 19.07 -2.96
C ARG A 77 17.56 19.30 -4.26
N SER A 78 18.15 18.24 -4.82
CA SER A 78 19.07 18.33 -5.95
C SER A 78 18.45 18.09 -7.32
N ASN A 79 17.31 17.37 -7.41
CA ASN A 79 16.64 17.04 -8.68
C ASN A 79 15.27 17.71 -8.72
N LEU A 80 15.00 18.53 -9.75
CA LEU A 80 13.74 19.25 -9.89
C LEU A 80 12.62 18.40 -10.50
N ARG A 81 12.97 17.30 -11.17
CA ARG A 81 12.01 16.38 -11.79
C ARG A 81 11.76 15.09 -11.02
N ALA A 82 12.55 14.85 -9.99
CA ALA A 82 12.37 13.74 -9.03
C ALA A 82 13.04 14.17 -7.72
N HIS A 83 12.29 14.84 -6.86
CA HIS A 83 12.79 15.40 -5.62
C HIS A 83 13.34 14.30 -4.71
N TYR A 84 14.52 14.56 -4.10
CA TYR A 84 15.16 13.64 -3.14
C TYR A 84 15.34 12.19 -3.67
N LEU A 85 15.53 12.06 -4.99
CA LEU A 85 15.62 10.76 -5.67
C LEU A 85 16.56 9.76 -4.97
N PRO A 86 17.83 10.13 -4.62
CA PRO A 86 18.76 9.20 -3.99
C PRO A 86 18.29 8.72 -2.62
N GLU A 87 17.71 9.62 -1.82
CA GLU A 87 17.26 9.33 -0.45
C GLU A 87 16.03 8.44 -0.45
N ILE A 88 15.07 8.73 -1.33
CA ILE A 88 13.86 7.92 -1.51
C ILE A 88 14.26 6.52 -2.01
N ALA A 89 15.12 6.43 -3.03
CA ALA A 89 15.58 5.15 -3.55
C ALA A 89 16.28 4.30 -2.48
N ALA A 90 17.14 4.92 -1.65
CA ALA A 90 17.82 4.23 -0.57
C ALA A 90 16.84 3.74 0.52
N ALA A 91 15.86 4.54 0.91
CA ALA A 91 14.85 4.14 1.87
C ALA A 91 13.96 3.02 1.32
N CYS A 92 13.54 3.11 0.05
CA CYS A 92 12.77 2.05 -0.62
C CYS A 92 13.57 0.75 -0.78
N GLN A 93 14.90 0.83 -1.01
CA GLN A 93 15.76 -0.36 -1.04
C GLN A 93 15.80 -1.06 0.33
N ASN A 94 15.91 -0.29 1.43
CA ASN A 94 15.88 -0.83 2.79
C ASN A 94 14.50 -1.42 3.13
N LEU A 95 13.43 -0.77 2.71
CA LEU A 95 12.08 -1.30 2.86
C LEU A 95 11.89 -2.60 2.10
N ALA A 96 12.37 -2.69 0.86
CA ALA A 96 12.28 -3.91 0.05
C ALA A 96 12.95 -5.10 0.78
N THR A 97 14.12 -4.88 1.39
CA THR A 97 14.80 -5.90 2.19
C THR A 97 13.97 -6.32 3.41
N ALA A 98 13.41 -5.35 4.16
CA ALA A 98 12.60 -5.65 5.35
C ALA A 98 11.30 -6.41 5.01
N VAL A 99 10.67 -6.08 3.87
CA VAL A 99 9.48 -6.80 3.38
C VAL A 99 9.85 -8.23 2.96
N GLU A 100 10.96 -8.41 2.26
CA GLU A 100 11.45 -9.74 1.88
C GLU A 100 11.75 -10.59 3.12
N ASP A 101 12.46 -10.04 4.11
CA ASP A 101 12.75 -10.69 5.41
C ASP A 101 11.47 -11.11 6.16
N SER A 102 10.40 -10.32 6.04
CA SER A 102 9.09 -10.65 6.62
C SER A 102 8.48 -11.88 5.95
N LEU A 103 8.49 -11.92 4.62
CA LEU A 103 7.98 -13.05 3.83
C LEU A 103 8.81 -14.33 4.03
N GLU A 104 10.13 -14.21 4.23
CA GLU A 104 11.00 -15.35 4.57
C GLU A 104 10.63 -15.96 5.94
N LYS A 105 10.08 -15.17 6.86
CA LYS A 105 9.57 -15.60 8.17
C LYS A 105 8.10 -16.03 8.13
N GLU A 106 7.55 -16.22 6.93
CA GLU A 106 6.15 -16.60 6.71
C GLU A 106 5.13 -15.61 7.33
N ALA A 107 5.51 -14.35 7.47
CA ALA A 107 4.65 -13.30 7.98
C ALA A 107 4.13 -12.42 6.83
N ILE A 108 2.89 -11.94 6.95
CA ILE A 108 2.31 -10.96 6.02
C ILE A 108 2.89 -9.58 6.36
N PRO A 109 3.59 -8.91 5.44
CA PRO A 109 4.04 -7.54 5.65
C PRO A 109 2.85 -6.57 5.70
N VAL A 110 2.78 -5.77 6.76
CA VAL A 110 1.86 -4.64 6.94
C VAL A 110 2.72 -3.38 6.99
N VAL A 111 2.72 -2.60 5.92
CA VAL A 111 3.56 -1.41 5.79
C VAL A 111 2.75 -0.18 6.16
N LEU A 112 3.26 0.60 7.11
CA LEU A 112 2.67 1.87 7.55
C LEU A 112 3.44 3.01 6.91
N GLY A 113 2.81 3.68 5.94
CA GLY A 113 3.43 4.71 5.13
C GLY A 113 3.44 6.08 5.76
N GLY A 114 4.37 6.81 5.24
CA GLY A 114 4.43 8.16 4.85
C GLY A 114 3.77 8.39 3.48
N ASP A 115 4.48 9.14 2.60
CA ASP A 115 3.98 9.39 1.25
C ASP A 115 4.03 8.13 0.37
N HIS A 116 3.24 8.12 -0.71
CA HIS A 116 3.04 6.93 -1.54
C HIS A 116 4.29 6.46 -2.32
N SER A 117 5.40 7.23 -2.34
CA SER A 117 6.66 6.79 -2.95
C SER A 117 7.21 5.50 -2.34
N ILE A 118 6.82 5.16 -1.10
CA ILE A 118 7.25 3.93 -0.41
C ILE A 118 6.79 2.65 -1.10
N ALA A 119 5.70 2.70 -1.89
CA ALA A 119 5.20 1.56 -2.65
C ALA A 119 6.26 0.96 -3.58
N MET A 120 7.22 1.78 -4.04
CA MET A 120 8.37 1.27 -4.79
C MET A 120 9.21 0.27 -3.99
N GLY A 121 9.30 0.45 -2.67
CA GLY A 121 10.03 -0.45 -1.78
C GLY A 121 9.19 -1.66 -1.36
N SER A 122 7.98 -1.44 -0.89
CA SER A 122 7.10 -2.50 -0.39
C SER A 122 6.77 -3.53 -1.48
N ALA A 123 6.27 -3.09 -2.63
CA ALA A 123 5.96 -3.98 -3.75
C ALA A 123 7.24 -4.63 -4.35
N ALA A 124 8.38 -3.90 -4.38
CA ALA A 124 9.64 -4.49 -4.84
C ALA A 124 10.12 -5.62 -3.93
N GLY A 125 9.95 -5.51 -2.61
CA GLY A 125 10.30 -6.58 -1.67
C GLY A 125 9.46 -7.84 -1.88
N VAL A 126 8.13 -7.67 -2.06
CA VAL A 126 7.22 -8.77 -2.41
C VAL A 126 7.62 -9.41 -3.74
N ALA A 127 7.81 -8.59 -4.77
CA ALA A 127 8.19 -9.08 -6.09
C ALA A 127 9.55 -9.82 -6.07
N SER A 128 10.53 -9.34 -5.29
CA SER A 128 11.84 -9.96 -5.14
C SER A 128 11.73 -11.36 -4.54
N PHE A 129 10.98 -11.50 -3.46
CA PHE A 129 10.78 -12.77 -2.77
C PHE A 129 10.16 -13.83 -3.70
N PHE A 130 9.09 -13.47 -4.44
CA PHE A 130 8.41 -14.41 -5.32
C PHE A 130 9.18 -14.66 -6.62
N LYS A 131 9.92 -13.66 -7.13
CA LYS A 131 10.82 -13.84 -8.28
C LYS A 131 11.88 -14.94 -8.04
N LYS A 132 12.44 -15.04 -6.83
CA LYS A 132 13.38 -16.12 -6.47
C LYS A 132 12.74 -17.51 -6.59
N LYS A 133 11.41 -17.59 -6.57
CA LYS A 133 10.61 -18.81 -6.74
C LYS A 133 10.05 -18.97 -8.16
N ASN A 134 10.45 -18.11 -9.11
CA ASN A 134 9.91 -18.01 -10.48
C ASN A 134 8.41 -17.71 -10.52
N GLU A 135 7.89 -17.00 -9.52
CA GLU A 135 6.50 -16.57 -9.44
C GLU A 135 6.40 -15.06 -9.66
N LYS A 136 5.31 -14.62 -10.29
CA LYS A 136 4.94 -13.22 -10.48
C LYS A 136 3.97 -12.77 -9.39
N ILE A 137 3.88 -11.47 -9.18
CA ILE A 137 2.84 -10.85 -8.34
C ILE A 137 2.03 -9.86 -9.16
N GLY A 138 0.81 -9.59 -8.71
CA GLY A 138 0.01 -8.46 -9.16
C GLY A 138 0.01 -7.33 -8.14
N ILE A 139 -0.71 -6.26 -8.48
CA ILE A 139 -0.90 -5.11 -7.61
C ILE A 139 -2.32 -4.57 -7.72
N ILE A 140 -2.93 -4.23 -6.57
CA ILE A 140 -4.19 -3.49 -6.46
C ILE A 140 -3.88 -2.15 -5.82
N TRP A 141 -4.19 -1.06 -6.54
CA TRP A 141 -3.89 0.32 -6.19
C TRP A 141 -5.19 1.06 -5.90
N LEU A 142 -5.50 1.32 -4.60
CA LEU A 142 -6.69 2.06 -4.18
C LEU A 142 -6.27 3.50 -3.86
N ASP A 143 -6.69 4.46 -4.70
CA ASP A 143 -6.15 5.83 -4.69
C ASP A 143 -7.06 6.78 -5.49
N ALA A 144 -7.06 8.06 -5.13
CA ALA A 144 -7.63 9.12 -5.94
C ALA A 144 -6.83 9.41 -7.23
N HIS A 145 -5.54 9.09 -7.19
CA HIS A 145 -4.55 9.32 -8.24
C HIS A 145 -4.17 8.01 -8.94
N THR A 146 -3.31 8.08 -9.93
CA THR A 146 -2.82 6.87 -10.60
C THR A 146 -1.35 6.61 -10.34
N ASP A 147 -0.63 7.62 -9.84
CA ASP A 147 0.77 7.59 -9.43
C ASP A 147 1.71 6.98 -10.49
N ILE A 148 1.37 7.23 -11.76
CA ILE A 148 2.07 6.70 -12.91
C ILE A 148 2.84 7.79 -13.69
N ASN A 149 3.04 8.95 -13.08
CA ASN A 149 3.96 9.95 -13.62
C ASN A 149 5.41 9.42 -13.67
N THR A 150 6.19 9.99 -14.53
CA THR A 150 7.64 9.80 -14.62
C THR A 150 8.35 11.14 -14.40
N PRO A 151 9.67 11.18 -14.23
CA PRO A 151 10.39 12.45 -14.23
C PRO A 151 10.17 13.30 -15.50
N ASP A 152 9.76 12.68 -16.60
CA ASP A 152 9.50 13.42 -17.86
C ASP A 152 8.07 13.97 -17.95
N THR A 153 7.11 13.35 -17.28
CA THR A 153 5.68 13.74 -17.34
C THR A 153 5.21 14.55 -16.14
N THR A 154 5.86 14.41 -14.99
CA THR A 154 5.45 15.06 -13.75
C THR A 154 5.38 16.58 -13.86
N PRO A 155 4.28 17.22 -13.43
CA PRO A 155 4.20 18.69 -13.39
C PRO A 155 4.95 19.28 -12.17
N SER A 156 5.13 18.51 -11.09
CA SER A 156 5.64 19.00 -9.81
C SER A 156 7.05 18.52 -9.46
N GLY A 157 7.49 17.38 -9.97
CA GLY A 157 8.70 16.69 -9.55
C GLY A 157 8.53 15.91 -8.23
N ASN A 158 7.33 15.86 -7.68
CA ASN A 158 7.01 15.08 -6.47
C ASN A 158 6.99 13.59 -6.80
N VAL A 159 7.76 12.81 -6.04
CA VAL A 159 7.99 11.39 -6.34
C VAL A 159 6.82 10.51 -5.92
N HIS A 160 5.97 10.97 -4.97
CA HIS A 160 4.80 10.19 -4.57
C HIS A 160 3.82 9.93 -5.73
N GLY A 161 3.81 10.76 -6.78
CA GLY A 161 3.04 10.51 -8.00
C GLY A 161 3.74 9.65 -9.06
N MET A 162 4.82 8.93 -8.72
CA MET A 162 5.63 8.15 -9.68
C MET A 162 5.78 6.66 -9.36
N PRO A 163 5.38 6.16 -8.17
CA PRO A 163 5.78 4.82 -7.74
C PRO A 163 5.23 3.72 -8.63
N LEU A 164 4.00 3.82 -9.11
CA LEU A 164 3.45 2.80 -9.97
C LEU A 164 4.15 2.75 -11.33
N ALA A 165 4.51 3.89 -11.93
CA ALA A 165 5.34 3.90 -13.13
C ALA A 165 6.67 3.17 -12.92
N ALA A 166 7.35 3.43 -11.80
CA ALA A 166 8.61 2.78 -11.46
C ALA A 166 8.47 1.27 -11.29
N LEU A 167 7.41 0.79 -10.65
CA LEU A 167 7.10 -0.64 -10.50
C LEU A 167 6.84 -1.34 -11.83
N LEU A 168 6.26 -0.62 -12.80
CA LEU A 168 6.04 -1.07 -14.16
C LEU A 168 7.28 -0.96 -15.07
N GLY A 169 8.39 -0.41 -14.55
CA GLY A 169 9.66 -0.29 -15.26
C GLY A 169 9.87 1.03 -16.00
N HIS A 170 9.05 2.05 -15.72
CA HIS A 170 9.14 3.37 -16.34
C HIS A 170 9.69 4.43 -15.37
N GLY A 171 10.50 5.35 -15.88
CA GLY A 171 11.09 6.45 -15.10
C GLY A 171 12.56 6.26 -14.72
N ALA A 172 12.98 6.86 -13.60
CA ALA A 172 14.37 6.86 -13.17
C ALA A 172 14.87 5.45 -12.83
N LYS A 173 16.10 5.13 -13.25
CA LYS A 173 16.69 3.80 -13.05
C LYS A 173 16.83 3.46 -11.56
N GLU A 174 17.12 4.43 -10.74
CA GLU A 174 17.24 4.29 -9.29
C GLU A 174 15.95 3.78 -8.66
N PHE A 175 14.80 4.16 -9.20
CA PHE A 175 13.49 3.70 -8.77
C PHE A 175 13.10 2.37 -9.41
N THR A 176 13.25 2.26 -10.72
CA THR A 176 12.84 1.05 -11.45
C THR A 176 13.65 -0.18 -11.08
N HIS A 177 14.90 -0.02 -10.58
CA HIS A 177 15.80 -1.14 -10.25
C HIS A 177 15.98 -1.38 -8.73
N ILE A 178 15.09 -0.86 -7.87
CA ILE A 178 15.01 -1.28 -6.47
C ILE A 178 14.94 -2.82 -6.42
N ALA A 179 15.60 -3.46 -5.47
CA ALA A 179 15.79 -4.92 -5.40
C ALA A 179 16.47 -5.56 -6.64
N GLY A 180 17.16 -4.76 -7.48
CA GLY A 180 18.07 -5.22 -8.52
C GLY A 180 17.46 -5.69 -9.85
N PHE A 181 16.16 -5.50 -10.09
CA PHE A 181 15.49 -5.89 -11.34
C PHE A 181 14.33 -4.96 -11.72
N SER A 182 13.84 -5.07 -12.94
CA SER A 182 12.70 -4.32 -13.50
C SER A 182 12.06 -5.14 -14.62
N PRO A 183 10.72 -5.06 -14.83
CA PRO A 183 9.72 -4.49 -13.95
C PRO A 183 9.43 -5.37 -12.72
N LYS A 184 8.67 -4.83 -11.74
CA LYS A 184 8.22 -5.57 -10.54
C LYS A 184 6.88 -6.25 -10.77
N VAL A 185 5.99 -5.54 -11.46
CA VAL A 185 4.64 -5.98 -11.83
C VAL A 185 4.43 -5.76 -13.33
N LEU A 186 3.48 -6.46 -13.91
CA LEU A 186 3.14 -6.30 -15.32
C LEU A 186 1.82 -5.52 -15.46
N PRO A 187 1.63 -4.75 -16.56
CA PRO A 187 0.41 -4.00 -16.80
C PRO A 187 -0.86 -4.84 -16.71
N GLU A 188 -0.83 -6.06 -17.26
CA GLU A 188 -1.94 -7.02 -17.24
C GLU A 188 -2.28 -7.58 -15.85
N ASN A 189 -1.40 -7.36 -14.84
CA ASN A 189 -1.61 -7.74 -13.44
C ASN A 189 -1.74 -6.53 -12.51
N THR A 190 -2.05 -5.36 -13.07
CA THR A 190 -2.19 -4.08 -12.36
C THR A 190 -3.62 -3.57 -12.47
N ALA A 191 -4.25 -3.26 -11.35
CA ALA A 191 -5.57 -2.65 -11.27
C ALA A 191 -5.53 -1.41 -10.38
N ILE A 192 -6.00 -0.27 -10.89
CA ILE A 192 -6.12 1.01 -10.18
C ILE A 192 -7.60 1.28 -9.92
N LEU A 193 -7.98 1.61 -8.69
CA LEU A 193 -9.34 1.87 -8.27
C LEU A 193 -9.46 3.25 -7.61
N GLY A 194 -10.51 3.98 -7.97
CA GLY A 194 -10.83 5.27 -7.32
C GLY A 194 -10.31 6.50 -8.04
N ALA A 195 -9.59 6.31 -9.15
CA ALA A 195 -8.97 7.42 -9.88
C ALA A 195 -9.99 8.50 -10.25
N ARG A 196 -9.71 9.74 -9.86
CA ARG A 196 -10.53 10.94 -10.16
C ARG A 196 -9.70 12.21 -10.34
N SER A 197 -8.39 12.15 -10.06
CA SER A 197 -7.41 13.21 -10.29
C SER A 197 -6.21 12.61 -11.03
N VAL A 198 -6.11 12.83 -12.34
CA VAL A 198 -5.13 12.18 -13.21
C VAL A 198 -4.51 13.19 -14.15
N ASP A 199 -3.20 13.27 -14.20
CA ASP A 199 -2.47 14.16 -15.08
C ASP A 199 -2.50 13.69 -16.55
N PRO A 200 -2.44 14.60 -17.54
CA PRO A 200 -2.44 14.22 -18.95
C PRO A 200 -1.35 13.21 -19.34
N GLY A 201 -0.13 13.36 -18.79
CA GLY A 201 0.99 12.45 -19.07
C GLY A 201 0.76 11.03 -18.51
N GLU A 202 0.00 10.92 -17.43
CA GLU A 202 -0.42 9.64 -16.85
C GLU A 202 -1.42 8.92 -17.74
N ILE A 203 -2.42 9.67 -18.28
CA ILE A 203 -3.44 9.13 -19.19
C ILE A 203 -2.79 8.50 -20.42
N ASP A 204 -1.78 9.15 -20.98
CA ASP A 204 -1.07 8.63 -22.16
C ASP A 204 -0.32 7.34 -21.85
N LEU A 205 0.35 7.26 -20.70
CA LEU A 205 1.08 6.05 -20.30
C LEU A 205 0.13 4.89 -19.95
N ILE A 206 -0.98 5.17 -19.24
CA ILE A 206 -2.02 4.18 -18.94
C ILE A 206 -2.58 3.55 -20.22
N ARG A 207 -2.92 4.39 -21.20
CA ARG A 207 -3.43 3.92 -22.51
C ARG A 207 -2.40 3.12 -23.29
N HIS A 208 -1.14 3.57 -23.28
CA HIS A 208 -0.05 2.87 -23.95
C HIS A 208 0.20 1.48 -23.38
N LEU A 209 0.13 1.34 -22.05
CA LEU A 209 0.37 0.08 -21.34
C LEU A 209 -0.88 -0.81 -21.26
N GLY A 210 -2.07 -0.28 -21.50
CA GLY A 210 -3.32 -1.02 -21.39
C GLY A 210 -3.72 -1.37 -19.95
N ILE A 211 -3.33 -0.52 -18.97
CA ILE A 211 -3.62 -0.75 -17.56
C ILE A 211 -5.12 -0.55 -17.30
N ARG A 212 -5.70 -1.43 -16.50
CA ARG A 212 -7.09 -1.30 -16.06
C ARG A 212 -7.22 -0.28 -14.93
N VAL A 213 -7.95 0.79 -15.22
CA VAL A 213 -8.30 1.83 -14.24
C VAL A 213 -9.82 1.81 -14.05
N PHE A 214 -10.25 1.69 -12.82
CA PHE A 214 -11.63 1.85 -12.37
C PHE A 214 -11.76 3.25 -11.75
N THR A 215 -12.35 4.19 -12.48
CA THR A 215 -12.59 5.54 -11.98
C THR A 215 -13.67 5.54 -10.91
N MET A 216 -13.76 6.61 -10.11
CA MET A 216 -14.88 6.76 -9.16
C MET A 216 -16.24 6.72 -9.86
N SER A 217 -16.36 7.31 -11.05
CA SER A 217 -17.60 7.24 -11.85
C SER A 217 -18.01 5.79 -12.17
N GLU A 218 -17.04 4.93 -12.48
CA GLU A 218 -17.32 3.51 -12.73
C GLU A 218 -17.68 2.76 -11.44
N ILE A 219 -17.07 3.13 -10.32
CA ILE A 219 -17.42 2.59 -8.99
C ILE A 219 -18.84 2.98 -8.62
N ASP A 220 -19.26 4.22 -8.88
CA ASP A 220 -20.62 4.71 -8.64
C ASP A 220 -21.67 3.93 -9.45
N GLU A 221 -21.35 3.61 -10.72
CA GLU A 221 -22.27 2.90 -11.61
C GLU A 221 -22.38 1.40 -11.31
N ARG A 222 -21.27 0.76 -10.94
CA ARG A 222 -21.17 -0.71 -10.82
C ARG A 222 -21.15 -1.23 -9.38
N GLY A 223 -20.87 -0.33 -8.43
CA GLY A 223 -20.63 -0.65 -7.04
C GLY A 223 -19.22 -1.20 -6.78
N ILE A 224 -18.64 -0.79 -5.64
CA ILE A 224 -17.28 -1.17 -5.24
C ILE A 224 -17.09 -2.70 -5.15
N GLY A 225 -18.14 -3.44 -4.75
CA GLY A 225 -18.09 -4.90 -4.64
C GLY A 225 -17.77 -5.60 -5.95
N THR A 226 -18.40 -5.16 -7.05
CA THR A 226 -18.14 -5.71 -8.40
C THR A 226 -16.77 -5.31 -8.91
N VAL A 227 -16.40 -4.06 -8.71
CA VAL A 227 -15.15 -3.50 -9.21
C VAL A 227 -13.94 -4.14 -8.52
N ILE A 228 -13.99 -4.33 -7.20
CA ILE A 228 -12.88 -4.95 -6.47
C ILE A 228 -12.73 -6.44 -6.81
N GLU A 229 -13.81 -7.17 -7.09
CA GLU A 229 -13.74 -8.56 -7.55
C GLU A 229 -13.01 -8.66 -8.89
N GLU A 230 -13.35 -7.80 -9.86
CA GLU A 230 -12.64 -7.73 -11.14
C GLU A 230 -11.15 -7.36 -10.96
N ALA A 231 -10.84 -6.40 -10.08
CA ALA A 231 -9.47 -6.03 -9.76
C ALA A 231 -8.66 -7.20 -9.14
N ILE A 232 -9.29 -7.99 -8.26
CA ILE A 232 -8.70 -9.19 -7.67
C ILE A 232 -8.42 -10.24 -8.77
N GLU A 233 -9.34 -10.44 -9.69
CA GLU A 233 -9.14 -11.35 -10.83
C GLU A 233 -7.96 -10.93 -11.70
N ILE A 234 -7.86 -9.64 -12.04
CA ILE A 234 -6.75 -9.07 -12.83
C ILE A 234 -5.42 -9.29 -12.10
N ALA A 235 -5.32 -8.86 -10.85
CA ALA A 235 -4.09 -8.92 -10.08
C ALA A 235 -3.66 -10.36 -9.74
N SER A 236 -4.61 -11.30 -9.72
CA SER A 236 -4.35 -12.71 -9.42
C SER A 236 -4.15 -13.59 -10.66
N ASN A 237 -4.30 -13.04 -11.87
CA ASN A 237 -4.23 -13.80 -13.09
C ASN A 237 -2.80 -14.26 -13.40
N ASN A 238 -2.54 -15.57 -13.31
CA ASN A 238 -1.21 -16.16 -13.49
C ASN A 238 -0.13 -15.56 -12.57
N THR A 239 -0.53 -15.11 -11.36
CA THR A 239 0.37 -14.64 -10.31
C THR A 239 0.23 -15.49 -9.05
N ARG A 240 1.16 -15.35 -8.12
CA ARG A 240 1.05 -15.96 -6.78
C ARG A 240 -0.06 -15.32 -5.95
N GLY A 241 -0.34 -14.06 -6.19
CA GLY A 241 -1.24 -13.18 -5.52
C GLY A 241 -0.82 -11.74 -5.75
N PHE A 242 -1.25 -10.82 -4.90
CA PHE A 242 -1.02 -9.39 -5.11
C PHE A 242 -0.58 -8.64 -3.85
N HIS A 243 0.14 -7.56 -4.06
CA HIS A 243 0.33 -6.48 -3.10
C HIS A 243 -0.88 -5.54 -3.17
N ALA A 244 -1.46 -5.20 -2.03
CA ALA A 244 -2.53 -4.21 -1.92
C ALA A 244 -1.98 -2.92 -1.31
N THR A 245 -2.16 -1.80 -2.00
CA THR A 245 -1.82 -0.48 -1.47
C THR A 245 -3.09 0.37 -1.36
N LEU A 246 -3.26 1.02 -0.22
CA LEU A 246 -4.35 1.94 0.09
C LEU A 246 -3.77 3.30 0.42
N ASP A 247 -3.89 4.23 -0.53
CA ASP A 247 -3.80 5.66 -0.22
C ASP A 247 -5.04 6.10 0.54
N MET A 248 -4.86 6.82 1.65
CA MET A 248 -6.01 7.26 2.44
C MET A 248 -6.83 8.35 1.74
N ASP A 249 -6.31 8.96 0.66
CA ASP A 249 -7.07 9.89 -0.19
C ASP A 249 -7.99 9.16 -1.21
N PHE A 250 -7.93 7.82 -1.31
CA PHE A 250 -8.97 7.02 -1.96
C PHE A 250 -10.35 7.36 -1.40
N LEU A 251 -10.42 7.59 -0.08
CA LEU A 251 -11.65 8.00 0.57
C LEU A 251 -11.98 9.46 0.25
N ASP A 252 -13.26 9.78 0.34
CA ASP A 252 -13.69 11.17 0.36
C ASP A 252 -13.14 11.89 1.60
N PRO A 253 -12.66 13.15 1.48
CA PRO A 253 -12.12 13.92 2.59
C PRO A 253 -13.12 14.16 3.75
N PHE A 254 -14.41 13.92 3.53
CA PHE A 254 -15.40 13.92 4.60
C PHE A 254 -15.13 12.80 5.61
N TYR A 255 -14.66 11.63 5.14
CA TYR A 255 -14.32 10.48 5.99
C TYR A 255 -12.86 10.53 6.43
N ALA A 256 -11.93 10.79 5.50
CA ALA A 256 -10.50 10.81 5.75
C ALA A 256 -9.90 12.22 5.50
N PRO A 257 -10.11 13.18 6.40
CA PRO A 257 -9.60 14.54 6.22
C PRO A 257 -8.08 14.65 6.37
N GLY A 258 -7.44 13.68 7.03
CA GLY A 258 -6.02 13.66 7.37
C GLY A 258 -5.15 13.13 6.25
N VAL A 259 -5.19 13.77 5.07
CA VAL A 259 -4.36 13.45 3.90
C VAL A 259 -3.74 14.72 3.30
N GLY A 260 -2.63 14.59 2.60
CA GLY A 260 -1.92 15.70 1.97
C GLY A 260 -2.61 16.22 0.72
N THR A 261 -3.13 15.33 -0.11
CA THR A 261 -3.73 15.59 -1.42
C THR A 261 -5.22 15.22 -1.38
N ARG A 262 -6.04 16.15 -0.91
CA ARG A 262 -7.49 15.93 -0.76
C ARG A 262 -8.20 16.04 -2.10
N GLU A 263 -8.88 14.97 -2.52
CA GLU A 263 -9.71 14.95 -3.70
C GLU A 263 -11.16 14.61 -3.32
N MET A 264 -12.11 15.47 -3.72
CA MET A 264 -13.54 15.28 -3.42
C MET A 264 -14.14 14.16 -4.26
N GLY A 265 -15.26 13.58 -3.79
CA GLY A 265 -15.98 12.53 -4.52
C GLY A 265 -15.31 11.17 -4.43
N GLY A 266 -14.64 10.88 -3.32
CA GLY A 266 -13.98 9.59 -3.07
C GLY A 266 -14.91 8.54 -2.46
N ALA A 267 -14.34 7.37 -2.20
CA ALA A 267 -15.05 6.25 -1.59
C ALA A 267 -15.53 6.57 -0.17
N THR A 268 -16.64 6.00 0.21
CA THR A 268 -17.16 6.07 1.58
C THR A 268 -16.39 5.11 2.50
N TYR A 269 -16.52 5.32 3.81
CA TYR A 269 -16.00 4.39 4.82
C TYR A 269 -16.45 2.94 4.59
N ARG A 270 -17.74 2.71 4.23
CA ARG A 270 -18.27 1.36 4.00
C ARG A 270 -17.81 0.73 2.70
N GLU A 271 -17.67 1.49 1.65
CA GLU A 271 -17.12 1.01 0.38
C GLU A 271 -15.67 0.56 0.54
N THR A 272 -14.86 1.34 1.27
CA THR A 272 -13.47 0.98 1.56
C THR A 272 -13.40 -0.30 2.43
N HIS A 273 -14.25 -0.43 3.46
CA HIS A 273 -14.34 -1.67 4.22
C HIS A 273 -14.69 -2.87 3.34
N LEU A 274 -15.71 -2.74 2.49
CA LEU A 274 -16.13 -3.83 1.60
C LEU A 274 -15.00 -4.23 0.64
N ALA A 275 -14.25 -3.26 0.10
CA ALA A 275 -13.10 -3.55 -0.74
C ALA A 275 -12.05 -4.36 0.02
N MET A 276 -11.69 -3.95 1.24
CA MET A 276 -10.68 -4.63 2.06
C MET A 276 -11.16 -6.00 2.56
N GLU A 277 -12.45 -6.16 2.88
CA GLU A 277 -13.07 -7.45 3.21
C GLU A 277 -12.98 -8.43 2.02
N LYS A 278 -13.27 -7.98 0.80
CA LYS A 278 -13.15 -8.78 -0.44
C LYS A 278 -11.70 -9.18 -0.73
N ILE A 279 -10.75 -8.26 -0.50
CA ILE A 279 -9.31 -8.56 -0.59
C ILE A 279 -8.94 -9.69 0.38
N ALA A 280 -9.38 -9.64 1.62
CA ALA A 280 -9.16 -10.69 2.60
C ALA A 280 -9.77 -12.02 2.17
N ASP A 281 -11.03 -12.01 1.71
CA ASP A 281 -11.78 -13.20 1.28
C ASP A 281 -11.16 -13.89 0.08
N SER A 282 -10.45 -13.16 -0.76
CA SER A 282 -9.74 -13.73 -1.91
C SER A 282 -8.65 -14.74 -1.50
N GLY A 283 -8.07 -14.59 -0.31
CA GLY A 283 -6.92 -15.37 0.14
C GLY A 283 -5.66 -15.17 -0.72
N LYS A 284 -5.61 -14.11 -1.53
CA LYS A 284 -4.53 -13.83 -2.49
C LYS A 284 -3.66 -12.63 -2.11
N MET A 285 -4.00 -11.91 -1.06
CA MET A 285 -3.19 -10.79 -0.58
C MET A 285 -1.87 -11.30 0.01
N LEU A 286 -0.76 -10.82 -0.53
CA LEU A 286 0.61 -11.18 -0.11
C LEU A 286 1.16 -10.18 0.90
N SER A 287 0.72 -8.94 0.83
CA SER A 287 1.10 -7.83 1.72
C SER A 287 0.10 -6.70 1.58
N VAL A 288 0.05 -5.83 2.57
CA VAL A 288 -0.77 -4.60 2.54
C VAL A 288 0.06 -3.42 3.00
N GLU A 289 -0.14 -2.28 2.36
CA GLU A 289 0.35 -1.00 2.87
C GLU A 289 -0.77 0.05 2.93
N VAL A 290 -0.61 1.02 3.83
CA VAL A 290 -1.46 2.20 3.93
C VAL A 290 -0.57 3.43 3.95
N THR A 291 -0.88 4.41 3.09
CA THR A 291 -0.08 5.60 2.84
C THR A 291 -0.85 6.90 3.04
N GLU A 292 -0.14 8.01 3.02
CA GLU A 292 -0.63 9.41 3.00
C GLU A 292 -1.43 9.85 4.24
N VAL A 293 -1.37 9.11 5.37
CA VAL A 293 -1.95 9.57 6.64
C VAL A 293 -1.19 10.78 7.16
N ASN A 294 -1.85 11.93 7.18
CA ASN A 294 -1.27 13.20 7.61
C ASN A 294 -2.01 13.80 8.83
N PRO A 295 -1.48 13.63 10.04
CA PRO A 295 -2.15 14.09 11.25
C PRO A 295 -2.25 15.61 11.38
N LEU A 296 -1.46 16.38 10.61
CA LEU A 296 -1.57 17.86 10.60
C LEU A 296 -2.88 18.34 10.00
N TYR A 297 -3.50 17.54 9.16
CA TYR A 297 -4.78 17.85 8.51
C TYR A 297 -5.95 17.04 9.06
N ASP A 298 -5.68 16.14 10.02
CA ASP A 298 -6.68 15.23 10.55
C ASP A 298 -7.51 15.84 11.69
N THR A 299 -8.63 15.22 11.97
CA THR A 299 -9.51 15.57 13.08
C THR A 299 -9.48 14.45 14.12
N ALA A 300 -8.91 14.72 15.28
CA ALA A 300 -8.85 13.75 16.39
C ALA A 300 -8.29 12.36 16.01
N ASN A 301 -7.34 12.32 15.09
CA ASN A 301 -6.72 11.10 14.58
C ASN A 301 -7.69 10.13 13.85
N GLN A 302 -8.80 10.65 13.30
CA GLN A 302 -9.86 9.87 12.65
C GLN A 302 -9.32 9.07 11.45
N THR A 303 -8.52 9.70 10.59
CA THR A 303 -7.95 9.06 9.39
C THR A 303 -7.07 7.87 9.77
N ALA A 304 -6.23 8.03 10.81
CA ALA A 304 -5.40 6.92 11.30
C ALA A 304 -6.21 5.80 11.97
N GLN A 305 -7.31 6.14 12.65
CA GLN A 305 -8.23 5.13 13.19
C GLN A 305 -8.87 4.32 12.06
N TYR A 306 -9.29 4.97 10.98
CA TYR A 306 -9.85 4.30 9.80
C TYR A 306 -8.78 3.45 9.07
N ALA A 307 -7.54 3.93 8.97
CA ALA A 307 -6.43 3.14 8.46
C ALA A 307 -6.27 1.82 9.23
N VAL A 308 -6.34 1.85 10.57
CA VAL A 308 -6.32 0.64 11.40
C VAL A 308 -7.48 -0.29 11.05
N GLU A 309 -8.71 0.24 10.96
CA GLU A 309 -9.90 -0.57 10.65
C GLU A 309 -9.79 -1.24 9.27
N PHE A 310 -9.27 -0.54 8.24
CA PHE A 310 -9.08 -1.09 6.89
C PHE A 310 -7.97 -2.15 6.85
N ILE A 311 -6.86 -1.93 7.55
CA ILE A 311 -5.82 -2.96 7.71
C ILE A 311 -6.43 -4.21 8.35
N LEU A 312 -7.21 -4.07 9.42
CA LEU A 312 -7.85 -5.22 10.07
C LEU A 312 -8.85 -5.93 9.15
N SER A 313 -9.62 -5.19 8.33
CA SER A 313 -10.53 -5.78 7.34
C SER A 313 -9.76 -6.58 6.29
N SER A 314 -8.63 -6.05 5.80
CA SER A 314 -7.77 -6.79 4.87
C SER A 314 -7.13 -8.05 5.48
N LEU A 315 -7.00 -8.08 6.80
CA LEU A 315 -6.55 -9.23 7.57
C LEU A 315 -7.69 -10.18 7.97
N GLY A 316 -8.93 -9.91 7.55
CA GLY A 316 -10.07 -10.79 7.74
C GLY A 316 -10.97 -10.44 8.93
N LYS A 317 -10.88 -9.22 9.47
CA LYS A 317 -11.87 -8.73 10.46
C LYS A 317 -13.23 -8.61 9.78
N LYS A 318 -14.25 -9.24 10.37
CA LYS A 318 -15.66 -9.16 9.95
C LYS A 318 -16.55 -8.78 11.12
N ILE A 319 -17.77 -8.39 10.81
CA ILE A 319 -18.79 -8.07 11.83
C ILE A 319 -19.27 -9.33 12.54
N MET A 320 -19.38 -10.45 11.80
CA MET A 320 -19.79 -11.77 12.31
C MET A 320 -19.00 -12.86 11.61
#